data_1a5b3dfff4c8dbd04469bd5a419c053c
#
_entry.id   1a5b3dfff4c8dbd04469bd5a419c053c
#
_cell.length_a   1.000
_cell.length_b   1.000
_cell.length_c   1.000
_cell.angle_alpha   90.00
_cell.angle_beta   90.00
_cell.angle_gamma   90.00
#
_symmetry.space_group_name_H-M   'P 1'
#
loop_
_entity.id
_entity.type
_entity.pdbx_description
1 polymer ?
#
loop_
_entity_poly.entity_id
_entity_poly.type
_entity_poly.pdbx_seq_one_letter_code
_entity_poly.pdbx_strand_id
1 'polypeptide(L)'
;MPIALPSSVAYGLNFVHPVLMWALLALSGYGLFLGIKAKKTRTAATAEERKPLIKGQYAQRHQRIGQLILGLMVLGTLGGMAVTYLNNGKLFVGPHLLVGLGMTTLVAIAASLTAPMQQGNLVARKVHVGLNMTVLTLFAWQAFTGVQIVLKLLQPEVV
;
A
#
# COMPACT_ATOMS: atom_id res chain seq x y z
N MET A 1 -5.38 -27.19 17.98
CA MET A 1 -6.21 -27.70 16.86
C MET A 1 -6.30 -26.60 15.82
N PRO A 2 -6.00 -26.83 14.55
CA PRO A 2 -6.28 -25.85 13.50
C PRO A 2 -7.80 -25.64 13.43
N ILE A 3 -8.23 -24.40 13.29
CA ILE A 3 -9.66 -24.06 13.10
C ILE A 3 -10.04 -24.60 11.72
N ALA A 4 -10.85 -25.66 11.68
CA ALA A 4 -11.35 -26.22 10.42
C ALA A 4 -12.45 -25.31 9.88
N LEU A 5 -12.07 -24.40 8.95
CA LEU A 5 -13.03 -23.60 8.22
C LEU A 5 -13.75 -24.45 7.16
N PRO A 6 -15.05 -24.18 6.87
CA PRO A 6 -15.69 -24.79 5.71
C PRO A 6 -14.88 -24.52 4.44
N SER A 7 -14.76 -25.49 3.55
CA SER A 7 -13.91 -25.40 2.35
C SER A 7 -14.22 -24.20 1.46
N SER A 8 -15.50 -23.87 1.30
CA SER A 8 -15.95 -22.69 0.54
C SER A 8 -15.48 -21.37 1.16
N VAL A 9 -15.47 -21.27 2.50
CA VAL A 9 -14.99 -20.09 3.21
C VAL A 9 -13.47 -19.98 3.08
N ALA A 10 -12.75 -21.06 3.32
CA ALA A 10 -11.29 -21.13 3.18
C ALA A 10 -10.85 -20.72 1.77
N TYR A 11 -11.55 -21.21 0.74
CA TYR A 11 -11.30 -20.84 -0.66
C TYR A 11 -11.56 -19.35 -0.90
N GLY A 12 -12.71 -18.82 -0.46
CA GLY A 12 -13.08 -17.42 -0.65
C GLY A 12 -12.10 -16.44 0.01
N LEU A 13 -11.55 -16.78 1.18
CA LEU A 13 -10.58 -15.96 1.90
C LEU A 13 -9.29 -15.72 1.12
N ASN A 14 -8.89 -16.65 0.23
CA ASN A 14 -7.71 -16.48 -0.61
C ASN A 14 -7.80 -15.27 -1.54
N PHE A 15 -9.00 -14.78 -1.86
CA PHE A 15 -9.20 -13.64 -2.78
C PHE A 15 -9.31 -12.29 -2.06
N VAL A 16 -9.53 -12.27 -0.75
CA VAL A 16 -9.64 -11.01 0.02
C VAL A 16 -8.37 -10.19 -0.07
N HIS A 17 -7.22 -10.81 0.16
CA HIS A 17 -5.92 -10.13 0.08
C HIS A 17 -5.62 -9.59 -1.34
N PRO A 18 -5.72 -10.35 -2.43
CA PRO A 18 -5.53 -9.82 -3.78
C PRO A 18 -6.43 -8.63 -4.12
N VAL A 19 -7.72 -8.70 -3.80
CA VAL A 19 -8.66 -7.59 -4.04
C VAL A 19 -8.24 -6.35 -3.26
N LEU A 20 -7.90 -6.50 -1.98
CA LEU A 20 -7.41 -5.41 -1.14
C LEU A 20 -6.13 -4.79 -1.71
N MET A 21 -5.20 -5.59 -2.22
CA MET A 21 -3.94 -5.08 -2.80
C MET A 21 -4.17 -4.26 -4.07
N TRP A 22 -5.12 -4.65 -4.93
CA TRP A 22 -5.50 -3.84 -6.09
C TRP A 22 -6.14 -2.50 -5.69
N ALA A 23 -7.02 -2.52 -4.69
CA ALA A 23 -7.59 -1.29 -4.13
C ALA A 23 -6.49 -0.37 -3.55
N LEU A 24 -5.51 -0.94 -2.83
CA LEU A 24 -4.37 -0.20 -2.29
C LEU A 24 -3.46 0.37 -3.38
N LEU A 25 -3.23 -0.35 -4.47
CA LEU A 25 -2.48 0.17 -5.62
C LEU A 25 -3.17 1.40 -6.22
N ALA A 26 -4.49 1.32 -6.43
CA ALA A 26 -5.28 2.45 -6.91
C ALA A 26 -5.25 3.65 -5.94
N LEU A 27 -5.40 3.40 -4.63
CA LEU A 27 -5.28 4.42 -3.59
C LEU A 27 -3.88 5.05 -3.55
N SER A 28 -2.82 4.28 -3.79
CA SER A 28 -1.45 4.77 -3.85
C SER A 28 -1.24 5.71 -5.05
N GLY A 29 -1.82 5.38 -6.21
CA GLY A 29 -1.85 6.27 -7.37
C GLY A 29 -2.60 7.58 -7.07
N TYR A 30 -3.74 7.50 -6.39
CA TYR A 30 -4.48 8.68 -5.94
C TYR A 30 -3.68 9.48 -4.90
N GLY A 31 -3.00 8.82 -3.96
CA GLY A 31 -2.08 9.45 -3.03
C GLY A 31 -0.95 10.22 -3.72
N LEU A 32 -0.36 9.64 -4.78
CA LEU A 32 0.65 10.33 -5.61
C LEU A 32 0.07 11.59 -6.27
N PHE A 33 -1.11 11.49 -6.88
CA PHE A 33 -1.81 12.65 -7.45
C PHE A 33 -2.00 13.77 -6.42
N LEU A 34 -2.48 13.45 -5.23
CA LEU A 34 -2.66 14.42 -4.14
C LEU A 34 -1.33 15.03 -3.69
N GLY A 35 -0.28 14.23 -3.60
CA GLY A 35 1.07 14.68 -3.25
C GLY A 35 1.66 15.68 -4.27
N ILE A 36 1.46 15.40 -5.57
CA ILE A 36 1.84 16.32 -6.65
C ILE A 36 1.07 17.65 -6.52
N LYS A 37 -0.25 17.60 -6.28
CA LYS A 37 -1.06 18.80 -6.08
C LYS A 37 -0.66 19.58 -4.83
N ALA A 38 -0.35 18.90 -3.72
CA ALA A 38 0.17 19.50 -2.50
C ALA A 38 1.53 20.18 -2.73
N LYS A 39 2.42 19.56 -3.52
CA LYS A 39 3.68 20.19 -3.96
C LYS A 39 3.40 21.46 -4.76
N LYS A 40 2.52 21.41 -5.77
CA LYS A 40 2.14 22.59 -6.58
C LYS A 40 1.59 23.71 -5.71
N THR A 41 0.72 23.42 -4.74
CA THR A 41 0.19 24.43 -3.80
C THR A 41 1.30 25.13 -3.03
N ARG A 42 2.32 24.41 -2.60
CA ARG A 42 3.43 24.95 -1.82
C ARG A 42 4.41 25.76 -2.66
N THR A 43 4.60 25.41 -3.93
CA THR A 43 5.58 26.01 -4.85
C THR A 43 4.96 26.99 -5.85
N ALA A 44 3.68 27.32 -5.71
CA ALA A 44 3.02 28.30 -6.56
C ALA A 44 3.70 29.68 -6.43
N ALA A 45 4.02 30.28 -7.57
CA ALA A 45 4.79 31.53 -7.63
C ALA A 45 3.93 32.75 -7.27
N THR A 46 2.64 32.71 -7.61
CA THR A 46 1.71 33.82 -7.44
C THR A 46 0.55 33.45 -6.51
N ALA A 47 -0.10 34.47 -5.93
CA ALA A 47 -1.29 34.32 -5.11
C ALA A 47 -2.47 33.77 -5.94
N GLU A 48 -2.60 34.21 -7.19
CA GLU A 48 -3.64 33.78 -8.12
C GLU A 48 -3.55 32.27 -8.43
N GLU A 49 -2.34 31.76 -8.70
CA GLU A 49 -2.10 30.31 -8.90
C GLU A 49 -2.38 29.50 -7.64
N ARG A 50 -2.03 30.06 -6.46
CA ARG A 50 -2.16 29.37 -5.18
C ARG A 50 -3.58 29.28 -4.67
N LYS A 51 -4.41 30.32 -4.90
CA LYS A 51 -5.77 30.44 -4.37
C LYS A 51 -6.68 29.25 -4.71
N PRO A 52 -6.79 28.79 -5.98
CA PRO A 52 -7.60 27.61 -6.31
C PRO A 52 -7.03 26.32 -5.75
N LEU A 53 -5.70 26.19 -5.58
CA LEU A 53 -5.05 25.01 -5.04
C LEU A 53 -5.28 24.86 -3.53
N ILE A 54 -5.34 25.96 -2.77
CA ILE A 54 -5.65 25.96 -1.33
C ILE A 54 -7.05 25.39 -1.09
N LYS A 55 -8.04 25.81 -1.91
CA LYS A 55 -9.42 25.31 -1.79
C LYS A 55 -9.51 23.78 -1.92
N GLY A 56 -8.59 23.16 -2.66
CA GLY A 56 -8.53 21.70 -2.86
C GLY A 56 -8.04 20.91 -1.65
N GLN A 57 -7.48 21.55 -0.61
CA GLN A 57 -6.97 20.93 0.62
C GLN A 57 -6.07 19.71 0.37
N TYR A 58 -5.28 19.75 -0.70
CA TYR A 58 -4.54 18.58 -1.21
C TYR A 58 -3.56 17.99 -0.19
N ALA A 59 -2.89 18.82 0.62
CA ALA A 59 -1.96 18.34 1.65
C ALA A 59 -2.70 17.53 2.73
N GLN A 60 -3.84 18.02 3.20
CA GLN A 60 -4.64 17.35 4.22
C GLN A 60 -5.25 16.05 3.70
N ARG A 61 -5.77 16.08 2.46
CA ARG A 61 -6.30 14.87 1.79
C ARG A 61 -5.19 13.84 1.57
N HIS A 62 -4.01 14.27 1.13
CA HIS A 62 -2.83 13.39 0.98
C HIS A 62 -2.47 12.71 2.29
N GLN A 63 -2.43 13.47 3.39
CA GLN A 63 -2.14 12.92 4.72
C GLN A 63 -3.18 11.87 5.14
N ARG A 64 -4.48 12.16 4.99
CA ARG A 64 -5.56 11.21 5.33
C ARG A 64 -5.49 9.93 4.52
N ILE A 65 -5.28 10.04 3.20
CA ILE A 65 -5.12 8.88 2.31
C ILE A 65 -3.86 8.09 2.68
N GLY A 66 -2.75 8.76 3.00
CA GLY A 66 -1.52 8.09 3.45
C GLY A 66 -1.71 7.29 4.74
N GLN A 67 -2.46 7.83 5.72
CA GLN A 67 -2.81 7.12 6.95
C GLN A 67 -3.70 5.89 6.66
N LEU A 68 -4.68 6.03 5.78
CA LEU A 68 -5.53 4.92 5.36
C LEU A 68 -4.71 3.82 4.66
N ILE A 69 -3.83 4.20 3.72
CA ILE A 69 -2.93 3.26 3.04
C ILE A 69 -2.07 2.50 4.06
N LEU A 70 -1.45 3.20 5.02
CA LEU A 70 -0.63 2.54 6.04
C LEU A 70 -1.46 1.53 6.86
N GLY A 71 -2.63 1.92 7.33
CA GLY A 71 -3.52 1.03 8.09
C GLY A 71 -3.93 -0.21 7.30
N LEU A 72 -4.36 -0.01 6.04
CA LEU A 72 -4.76 -1.11 5.16
C LEU A 72 -3.57 -1.99 4.73
N MET A 73 -2.36 -1.43 4.57
CA MET A 73 -1.15 -2.19 4.31
C MET A 73 -0.82 -3.13 5.47
N VAL A 74 -0.85 -2.64 6.71
CA VAL A 74 -0.61 -3.46 7.90
C VAL A 74 -1.68 -4.57 8.00
N LEU A 75 -2.95 -4.20 7.90
CA LEU A 75 -4.06 -5.18 7.96
C LEU A 75 -3.99 -6.19 6.82
N GLY A 76 -3.68 -5.75 5.60
CA GLY A 76 -3.54 -6.64 4.45
C GLY A 76 -2.36 -7.60 4.58
N THR A 77 -1.22 -7.11 5.09
CA THR A 77 -0.03 -7.95 5.32
C THR A 77 -0.32 -9.02 6.38
N LEU A 78 -0.86 -8.61 7.54
CA LEU A 78 -1.21 -9.55 8.62
C LEU A 78 -2.33 -10.50 8.20
N GLY A 79 -3.36 -9.99 7.53
CA GLY A 79 -4.48 -10.79 7.03
C GLY A 79 -4.05 -11.82 5.98
N GLY A 80 -3.21 -11.42 5.02
CA GLY A 80 -2.65 -12.34 4.03
C GLY A 80 -1.82 -13.46 4.65
N MET A 81 -0.98 -13.14 5.64
CA MET A 81 -0.23 -14.14 6.39
C MET A 81 -1.16 -15.06 7.19
N ALA A 82 -2.18 -14.50 7.86
CA ALA A 82 -3.13 -15.27 8.65
C ALA A 82 -3.91 -16.26 7.76
N VAL A 83 -4.45 -15.82 6.61
CA VAL A 83 -5.17 -16.70 5.67
C VAL A 83 -4.25 -17.81 5.15
N THR A 84 -3.02 -17.46 4.78
CA THR A 84 -2.03 -18.47 4.32
C THR A 84 -1.77 -19.51 5.40
N TYR A 85 -1.56 -19.07 6.64
CA TYR A 85 -1.31 -20.00 7.75
C TYR A 85 -2.53 -20.87 8.08
N LEU A 86 -3.73 -20.30 8.11
CA LEU A 86 -4.97 -21.04 8.38
C LEU A 86 -5.24 -22.11 7.31
N ASN A 87 -4.98 -21.80 6.05
CA ASN A 87 -5.25 -22.73 4.94
C ASN A 87 -4.17 -23.80 4.76
N ASN A 88 -2.91 -23.50 5.13
CA ASN A 88 -1.77 -24.37 4.81
C ASN A 88 -0.99 -24.88 6.03
N GLY A 89 -1.32 -24.41 7.24
CA GLY A 89 -0.58 -24.73 8.48
C GLY A 89 0.83 -24.15 8.57
N LYS A 90 1.26 -23.39 7.55
CA LYS A 90 2.60 -22.78 7.46
C LYS A 90 2.57 -21.53 6.60
N LEU A 91 3.59 -20.68 6.78
CA LEU A 91 3.83 -19.54 5.88
C LEU A 91 4.81 -19.96 4.77
N PHE A 92 4.53 -19.54 3.55
CA PHE A 92 5.45 -19.69 2.44
C PHE A 92 6.37 -18.47 2.37
N VAL A 93 7.60 -18.64 2.91
CA VAL A 93 8.60 -17.57 2.92
C VAL A 93 9.22 -17.48 1.52
N GLY A 94 8.67 -16.60 0.71
CA GLY A 94 9.12 -16.34 -0.65
C GLY A 94 9.25 -14.85 -0.95
N PRO A 95 9.72 -14.48 -2.16
CA PRO A 95 9.94 -13.07 -2.53
C PRO A 95 8.70 -12.20 -2.34
N HIS A 96 7.50 -12.71 -2.64
CA HIS A 96 6.25 -11.97 -2.46
C HIS A 96 6.03 -11.55 -1.00
N LEU A 97 6.18 -12.46 -0.04
CA LEU A 97 6.03 -12.15 1.39
C LEU A 97 7.11 -11.17 1.87
N LEU A 98 8.37 -11.41 1.53
CA LEU A 98 9.49 -10.57 1.99
C LEU A 98 9.39 -9.14 1.46
N VAL A 99 9.07 -8.98 0.18
CA VAL A 99 8.88 -7.65 -0.42
C VAL A 99 7.63 -6.97 0.15
N GLY A 100 6.53 -7.70 0.38
CA GLY A 100 5.32 -7.16 1.02
C GLY A 100 5.59 -6.61 2.42
N LEU A 101 6.35 -7.34 3.25
CA LEU A 101 6.80 -6.89 4.58
C LEU A 101 7.71 -5.66 4.46
N GLY A 102 8.67 -5.69 3.51
CA GLY A 102 9.55 -4.56 3.22
C GLY A 102 8.77 -3.31 2.82
N MET A 103 7.79 -3.43 1.92
CA MET A 103 6.93 -2.31 1.51
C MET A 103 6.14 -1.72 2.68
N THR A 104 5.56 -2.56 3.55
CA THR A 104 4.84 -2.10 4.74
C THR A 104 5.77 -1.30 5.66
N THR A 105 7.00 -1.77 5.85
CA THR A 105 8.03 -1.05 6.61
C THR A 105 8.40 0.28 5.96
N LEU A 106 8.60 0.32 4.64
CA LEU A 106 8.93 1.56 3.92
C LEU A 106 7.80 2.60 4.03
N VAL A 107 6.52 2.16 3.94
CA VAL A 107 5.36 3.05 4.12
C VAL A 107 5.30 3.58 5.55
N ALA A 108 5.58 2.77 6.57
CA ALA A 108 5.63 3.20 7.96
C ALA A 108 6.74 4.24 8.19
N ILE A 109 7.93 4.02 7.63
CA ILE A 109 9.03 5.00 7.68
C ILE A 109 8.63 6.29 6.95
N ALA A 110 8.04 6.18 5.76
CA ALA A 110 7.57 7.36 5.02
C ALA A 110 6.51 8.15 5.80
N ALA A 111 5.61 7.48 6.52
CA ALA A 111 4.60 8.12 7.37
C ALA A 111 5.24 8.84 8.58
N SER A 112 6.27 8.26 9.21
CA SER A 112 6.97 8.86 10.35
C SER A 112 7.68 10.19 9.99
N LEU A 113 8.04 10.36 8.72
CA LEU A 113 8.65 11.59 8.22
C LEU A 113 7.68 12.77 8.12
N THR A 114 6.38 12.55 8.32
CA THR A 114 5.36 13.61 8.20
C THR A 114 5.60 14.74 9.19
N ALA A 115 5.92 14.45 10.45
CA ALA A 115 6.16 15.45 11.48
C ALA A 115 7.38 16.36 11.16
N PRO A 116 8.59 15.85 10.87
CA PRO A 116 9.70 16.70 10.49
C PRO A 116 9.45 17.46 9.17
N MET A 117 8.68 16.90 8.22
CA MET A 117 8.30 17.61 6.99
C MET A 117 7.40 18.83 7.27
N GLN A 118 6.49 18.72 8.24
CA GLN A 118 5.64 19.84 8.67
C GLN A 118 6.46 20.95 9.34
N GLN A 119 7.56 20.60 10.00
CA GLN A 119 8.53 21.53 10.58
C GLN A 119 9.50 22.14 9.55
N GLY A 120 9.31 21.85 8.26
CA GLY A 120 10.11 22.42 7.18
C GLY A 120 11.36 21.65 6.78
N ASN A 121 11.59 20.44 7.32
CA ASN A 121 12.77 19.63 7.00
C ASN A 121 12.72 19.16 5.53
N LEU A 122 13.62 19.70 4.71
CA LEU A 122 13.71 19.40 3.28
C LEU A 122 14.27 18.00 3.00
N VAL A 123 15.16 17.49 3.86
CA VAL A 123 15.74 16.16 3.72
C VAL A 123 14.65 15.10 3.96
N ALA A 124 13.89 15.24 5.06
CA ALA A 124 12.76 14.36 5.35
C ALA A 124 11.76 14.31 4.18
N ARG A 125 11.52 15.45 3.52
CA ARG A 125 10.64 15.53 2.35
C ARG A 125 11.19 14.80 1.13
N LYS A 126 12.49 14.94 0.84
CA LYS A 126 13.14 14.21 -0.26
C LYS A 126 13.10 12.70 -0.01
N VAL A 127 13.42 12.28 1.20
CA VAL A 127 13.38 10.87 1.62
C VAL A 127 11.96 10.32 1.53
N HIS A 128 10.95 11.04 2.04
CA HIS A 128 9.54 10.65 1.93
C HIS A 128 9.12 10.40 0.48
N VAL A 129 9.48 11.31 -0.43
CA VAL A 129 9.17 11.14 -1.87
C VAL A 129 9.89 9.94 -2.45
N GLY A 130 11.19 9.77 -2.18
CA GLY A 130 11.98 8.64 -2.65
C GLY A 130 11.40 7.30 -2.19
N LEU A 131 11.11 7.16 -0.88
CA LEU A 131 10.51 5.95 -0.31
C LEU A 131 9.17 5.62 -0.98
N ASN A 132 8.28 6.61 -1.16
CA ASN A 132 6.98 6.35 -1.78
C ASN A 132 7.09 5.99 -3.27
N MET A 133 8.06 6.55 -4.01
CA MET A 133 8.31 6.14 -5.39
C MET A 133 8.83 4.71 -5.46
N THR A 134 9.74 4.32 -4.55
CA THR A 134 10.19 2.94 -4.41
C THR A 134 9.04 1.99 -4.10
N VAL A 135 8.19 2.33 -3.12
CA VAL A 135 7.01 1.54 -2.78
C VAL A 135 6.09 1.37 -3.98
N LEU A 136 5.82 2.43 -4.75
CA LEU A 136 4.94 2.35 -5.92
C LEU A 136 5.51 1.43 -7.01
N THR A 137 6.82 1.46 -7.23
CA THR A 137 7.50 0.54 -8.15
C THR A 137 7.40 -0.91 -7.67
N LEU A 138 7.66 -1.15 -6.38
CA LEU A 138 7.51 -2.48 -5.78
C LEU A 138 6.07 -2.97 -5.81
N PHE A 139 5.08 -2.07 -5.71
CA PHE A 139 3.67 -2.43 -5.84
C PHE A 139 3.34 -2.99 -7.22
N ALA A 140 3.87 -2.40 -8.29
CA ALA A 140 3.69 -2.92 -9.64
C ALA A 140 4.26 -4.35 -9.77
N TRP A 141 5.45 -4.59 -9.20
CA TRP A 141 6.05 -5.93 -9.15
C TRP A 141 5.22 -6.91 -8.31
N GLN A 142 4.72 -6.48 -7.14
CA GLN A 142 3.84 -7.28 -6.27
C GLN A 142 2.50 -7.61 -6.95
N ALA A 143 1.94 -6.68 -7.71
CA ALA A 143 0.73 -6.94 -8.49
C ALA A 143 0.97 -8.08 -9.50
N PHE A 144 2.09 -8.05 -10.21
CA PHE A 144 2.47 -9.11 -11.16
C PHE A 144 2.64 -10.46 -10.47
N THR A 145 3.44 -10.53 -9.39
CA THR A 145 3.65 -11.80 -8.65
C THR A 145 2.38 -12.28 -7.94
N GLY A 146 1.54 -11.36 -7.47
CA GLY A 146 0.25 -11.67 -6.86
C GLY A 146 -0.72 -12.31 -7.86
N VAL A 147 -0.79 -11.80 -9.09
CA VAL A 147 -1.58 -12.41 -10.17
C VAL A 147 -1.10 -13.83 -10.45
N GLN A 148 0.21 -14.07 -10.50
CA GLN A 148 0.75 -15.43 -10.70
C GLN A 148 0.32 -16.40 -9.59
N ILE A 149 0.28 -15.94 -8.33
CA ILE A 149 -0.20 -16.76 -7.20
C ILE A 149 -1.68 -17.08 -7.36
N VAL A 150 -2.51 -16.09 -7.71
CA VAL A 150 -3.95 -16.29 -7.93
C VAL A 150 -4.21 -17.26 -9.08
N LEU A 151 -3.49 -17.12 -10.19
CA LEU A 151 -3.62 -18.05 -11.34
C LEU A 151 -3.30 -19.50 -10.95
N LYS A 152 -2.30 -19.74 -10.09
CA LYS A 152 -2.00 -21.07 -9.56
C LYS A 152 -3.13 -21.63 -8.70
N LEU A 153 -3.82 -20.78 -7.91
CA LEU A 153 -4.96 -21.19 -7.10
C LEU A 153 -6.20 -21.56 -7.95
N LEU A 154 -6.30 -20.99 -9.15
CA LEU A 154 -7.42 -21.24 -10.07
C LEU A 154 -7.17 -22.45 -10.99
N GLN A 155 -5.94 -22.94 -11.12
CA GLN A 155 -5.65 -24.14 -11.90
C GLN A 155 -6.09 -25.36 -11.10
N PRO A 156 -7.00 -26.22 -11.63
CA PRO A 156 -7.28 -27.49 -11.01
C PRO A 156 -5.97 -28.30 -11.00
N GLU A 157 -5.61 -28.84 -9.84
CA GLU A 157 -4.50 -29.79 -9.75
C GLU A 157 -4.79 -30.94 -10.74
N VAL A 158 -3.97 -31.01 -11.78
CA VAL A 158 -3.96 -32.22 -12.65
C VAL A 158 -3.33 -33.31 -11.81
N VAL A 159 -4.19 -34.09 -11.18
CA VAL A 159 -3.83 -35.34 -10.47
C VAL A 159 -3.43 -36.41 -11.48
#